data_5a353af900f4eb717ba20481831ac44b
#
_entry.id   5a353af900f4eb717ba20481831ac44b
#
_cell.length_a   1.000
_cell.length_b   1.000
_cell.length_c   1.000
_cell.angle_alpha   90.00
_cell.angle_beta   90.00
_cell.angle_gamma   90.00
#
_symmetry.space_group_name_H-M   'P 1'
#
loop_
_entity.id
_entity.type
_entity.pdbx_description
1 polymer ?
#
loop_
_entity_poly.entity_id
_entity_poly.type
_entity_poly.pdbx_seq_one_letter_code
_entity_poly.pdbx_strand_id
1 'polypeptide(L)'
;MGKGGFRMAFQTVFKRYELKYMLTLEQKEKILEAMSPYMQLDKYGRTTIRNIYFDTDNYRLIRRSIEKPAYKEKIRIRSYSQATADSTVFVELKKKYQKVVYKRRLPLCEADAMSWVCRENPCPVNTQISMIVTGNSLIMSNTRINAFCLS
;
A
#
# COMPACT_ATOMS: atom_id res chain seq x y z
N MET A 1 7.35 34.62 -12.09
CA MET A 1 6.21 33.78 -12.52
C MET A 1 6.29 32.48 -11.76
N GLY A 2 5.53 32.37 -10.67
CA GLY A 2 5.52 31.19 -9.83
C GLY A 2 4.70 30.07 -10.47
N LYS A 3 5.32 28.93 -10.73
CA LYS A 3 4.60 27.70 -11.11
C LYS A 3 3.84 27.18 -9.87
N GLY A 4 2.59 27.54 -9.75
CA GLY A 4 1.66 26.97 -8.79
C GLY A 4 1.38 25.52 -9.15
N GLY A 5 2.16 24.59 -8.63
CA GLY A 5 1.90 23.17 -8.74
C GLY A 5 0.60 22.84 -7.99
N PHE A 6 -0.41 22.39 -8.70
CA PHE A 6 -1.65 21.86 -8.14
C PHE A 6 -1.31 20.60 -7.33
N ARG A 7 -1.07 20.76 -6.05
CA ARG A 7 -0.87 19.63 -5.13
C ARG A 7 -2.22 18.94 -4.96
N MET A 8 -2.45 17.88 -5.71
CA MET A 8 -3.54 16.97 -5.36
C MET A 8 -3.29 16.43 -3.95
N ALA A 9 -4.17 16.81 -3.02
CA ALA A 9 -4.08 16.33 -1.64
C ALA A 9 -4.50 14.85 -1.62
N PHE A 10 -3.51 13.96 -1.57
CA PHE A 10 -3.79 12.53 -1.37
C PHE A 10 -4.15 12.27 0.09
N GLN A 11 -5.20 11.48 0.32
CA GLN A 11 -5.50 10.99 1.66
C GLN A 11 -4.38 10.06 2.13
N THR A 12 -3.71 10.41 3.22
CA THR A 12 -2.50 9.74 3.72
C THR A 12 -2.75 8.80 4.89
N VAL A 13 -3.85 9.02 5.62
CA VAL A 13 -4.23 8.22 6.80
C VAL A 13 -5.63 7.64 6.62
N PHE A 14 -5.75 6.33 6.87
CA PHE A 14 -7.01 5.60 6.77
C PHE A 14 -7.21 4.73 7.99
N LYS A 15 -8.43 4.76 8.53
CA LYS A 15 -8.92 3.85 9.57
C LYS A 15 -10.28 3.32 9.13
N ARG A 16 -10.41 2.00 8.94
CA ARG A 16 -11.67 1.40 8.49
C ARG A 16 -11.77 -0.06 8.88
N TYR A 17 -12.98 -0.57 8.89
CA TYR A 17 -13.23 -2.00 8.87
C TYR A 17 -13.12 -2.53 7.44
N GLU A 18 -12.59 -3.73 7.31
CA GLU A 18 -12.45 -4.43 6.02
C GLU A 18 -12.98 -5.84 6.17
N LEU A 19 -14.03 -6.16 5.42
CA LEU A 19 -14.59 -7.50 5.30
C LEU A 19 -14.26 -8.04 3.90
N LYS A 20 -13.93 -9.32 3.82
CA LYS A 20 -13.61 -9.99 2.57
C LYS A 20 -14.47 -11.25 2.45
N TYR A 21 -15.08 -11.41 1.30
CA TYR A 21 -15.92 -12.54 0.98
C TYR A 21 -15.30 -13.30 -0.21
N MET A 22 -15.31 -14.62 -0.12
CA MET A 22 -15.04 -15.49 -1.26
C MET A 22 -16.37 -15.74 -1.98
N LEU A 23 -16.41 -15.45 -3.28
CA LEU A 23 -17.62 -15.54 -4.09
C LEU A 23 -17.37 -16.46 -5.30
N THR A 24 -18.39 -17.21 -5.71
CA THR A 24 -18.45 -17.79 -7.05
C THR A 24 -18.74 -16.71 -8.09
N LEU A 25 -18.55 -17.01 -9.37
CA LEU A 25 -18.89 -16.07 -10.45
C LEU A 25 -20.37 -15.70 -10.41
N GLU A 26 -21.26 -16.68 -10.23
CA GLU A 26 -22.71 -16.45 -10.13
C GLU A 26 -23.09 -15.55 -8.94
N GLN A 27 -22.48 -15.79 -7.77
CA GLN A 27 -22.69 -14.94 -6.59
C GLN A 27 -22.20 -13.50 -6.83
N LYS A 28 -21.06 -13.35 -7.51
CA LYS A 28 -20.54 -12.02 -7.90
C LYS A 28 -21.53 -11.27 -8.79
N GLU A 29 -22.08 -11.94 -9.81
CA GLU A 29 -23.05 -11.33 -10.75
C GLU A 29 -24.31 -10.89 -10.01
N LYS A 30 -24.91 -11.74 -9.19
CA LYS A 30 -26.08 -11.40 -8.37
C LYS A 30 -25.81 -10.21 -7.43
N ILE A 31 -24.64 -10.15 -6.82
CA ILE A 31 -24.27 -9.01 -5.95
C ILE A 31 -24.13 -7.74 -6.76
N LEU A 32 -23.46 -7.78 -7.93
CA LEU A 32 -23.32 -6.60 -8.79
C LEU A 32 -24.66 -6.08 -9.27
N GLU A 33 -25.58 -6.97 -9.64
CA GLU A 33 -26.96 -6.61 -10.00
C GLU A 33 -27.68 -5.94 -8.83
N ALA A 34 -27.66 -6.55 -7.65
CA ALA A 34 -28.28 -6.00 -6.45
C ALA A 34 -27.68 -4.65 -6.00
N MET A 35 -26.41 -4.42 -6.28
CA MET A 35 -25.72 -3.17 -5.93
C MET A 35 -25.95 -2.05 -6.95
N SER A 36 -26.32 -2.35 -8.18
CA SER A 36 -26.43 -1.37 -9.28
C SER A 36 -27.33 -0.17 -8.98
N PRO A 37 -28.44 -0.26 -8.23
CA PRO A 37 -29.27 0.89 -7.86
C PRO A 37 -28.60 1.80 -6.82
N TYR A 38 -27.59 1.32 -6.08
CA TYR A 38 -27.00 1.99 -4.93
C TYR A 38 -25.58 2.46 -5.17
N MET A 39 -24.93 1.97 -6.22
CA MET A 39 -23.51 2.24 -6.49
C MET A 39 -23.30 2.58 -7.96
N GLN A 40 -22.35 3.49 -8.20
CA GLN A 40 -21.88 3.83 -9.53
C GLN A 40 -20.41 3.49 -9.65
N LEU A 41 -20.01 3.11 -10.88
CA LEU A 41 -18.60 2.95 -11.19
C LEU A 41 -17.89 4.29 -11.00
N ASP A 42 -16.76 4.28 -10.33
CA ASP A 42 -15.97 5.48 -10.15
C ASP A 42 -15.30 5.92 -11.48
N LYS A 43 -14.72 7.11 -11.50
CA LYS A 43 -14.07 7.68 -12.69
C LYS A 43 -12.86 6.88 -13.20
N TYR A 44 -12.33 5.97 -12.40
CA TYR A 44 -11.17 5.14 -12.76
C TYR A 44 -11.57 3.79 -13.35
N GLY A 45 -12.81 3.36 -13.16
CA GLY A 45 -13.31 2.10 -13.68
C GLY A 45 -12.47 0.89 -13.27
N ARG A 46 -12.19 0.02 -14.22
CA ARG A 46 -11.34 -1.16 -14.00
C ARG A 46 -9.87 -0.76 -14.09
N THR A 47 -9.15 -0.85 -12.98
CA THR A 47 -7.74 -0.45 -12.88
C THR A 47 -6.87 -1.63 -12.52
N THR A 48 -5.73 -1.79 -13.20
CA THR A 48 -4.70 -2.76 -12.81
C THR A 48 -3.87 -2.20 -11.67
N ILE A 49 -3.83 -2.94 -10.55
CA ILE A 49 -3.06 -2.56 -9.38
C ILE A 49 -1.84 -3.48 -9.30
N ARG A 50 -0.64 -2.88 -9.26
CA ARG A 50 0.62 -3.57 -9.06
C ARG A 50 1.15 -3.31 -7.67
N ASN A 51 1.67 -4.34 -7.01
CA ASN A 51 2.20 -4.22 -5.66
C ASN A 51 3.52 -4.96 -5.55
N ILE A 52 4.51 -4.31 -4.94
CA ILE A 52 5.75 -4.94 -4.48
C ILE A 52 5.66 -4.97 -2.96
N TYR A 53 5.66 -6.15 -2.37
CA TYR A 53 5.70 -6.32 -0.91
C TYR A 53 7.12 -6.52 -0.44
N PHE A 54 7.43 -5.95 0.71
CA PHE A 54 8.74 -6.02 1.35
C PHE A 54 8.66 -6.86 2.60
N ASP A 55 9.67 -7.68 2.82
CA ASP A 55 9.80 -8.54 3.99
C ASP A 55 11.27 -8.67 4.38
N THR A 56 11.55 -9.20 5.55
CA THR A 56 12.89 -9.54 6.01
C THR A 56 13.39 -10.79 5.29
N ASP A 57 14.72 -11.04 5.29
CA ASP A 57 15.33 -12.22 4.66
C ASP A 57 14.72 -13.54 5.12
N ASN A 58 14.25 -13.60 6.35
CA ASN A 58 13.61 -14.77 6.93
C ASN A 58 12.09 -14.77 6.82
N TYR A 59 11.51 -13.90 5.96
CA TYR A 59 10.06 -13.79 5.71
C TYR A 59 9.21 -13.57 6.96
N ARG A 60 9.69 -12.79 7.90
CA ARG A 60 9.09 -12.58 9.22
C ARG A 60 7.67 -12.03 9.15
N LEU A 61 7.41 -11.04 8.27
CA LEU A 61 6.11 -10.37 8.21
C LEU A 61 5.05 -11.28 7.61
N ILE A 62 5.38 -12.03 6.54
CA ILE A 62 4.43 -12.94 5.92
C ILE A 62 4.15 -14.14 6.83
N ARG A 63 5.17 -14.71 7.48
CA ARG A 63 4.98 -15.78 8.47
C ARG A 63 4.06 -15.34 9.61
N ARG A 64 4.34 -14.19 10.23
CA ARG A 64 3.45 -13.60 11.24
C ARG A 64 2.04 -13.36 10.70
N SER A 65 1.89 -12.97 9.43
CA SER A 65 0.57 -12.74 8.85
C SER A 65 -0.26 -14.03 8.71
N ILE A 66 0.39 -15.20 8.52
CA ILE A 66 -0.25 -16.52 8.41
C ILE A 66 -0.74 -17.01 9.78
N GLU A 67 0.04 -16.78 10.83
CA GLU A 67 -0.29 -17.16 12.21
C GLU A 67 -1.49 -16.43 12.82
N LYS A 68 -2.06 -15.48 12.09
CA LYS A 68 -3.22 -14.65 12.49
C LYS A 68 -3.08 -13.94 13.84
N PRO A 69 -1.93 -13.33 14.17
CA PRO A 69 -1.72 -12.68 15.45
C PRO A 69 -2.64 -11.46 15.65
N ALA A 70 -2.77 -11.00 16.90
CA ALA A 70 -3.53 -9.80 17.22
C ALA A 70 -2.98 -8.55 16.50
N TYR A 71 -1.65 -8.48 16.31
CA TYR A 71 -0.96 -7.42 15.59
C TYR A 71 -0.19 -7.95 14.39
N LYS A 72 -0.35 -7.32 13.25
CA LYS A 72 0.44 -7.57 12.04
C LYS A 72 0.59 -6.33 11.18
N GLU A 73 1.70 -6.28 10.45
CA GLU A 73 1.99 -5.19 9.53
C GLU A 73 2.49 -5.71 8.17
N LYS A 74 2.37 -4.86 7.16
CA LYS A 74 2.88 -5.11 5.81
C LYS A 74 3.33 -3.78 5.22
N ILE A 75 4.48 -3.79 4.55
CA ILE A 75 4.97 -2.68 3.75
C ILE A 75 4.89 -3.07 2.28
N ARG A 76 4.49 -2.11 1.44
CA ARG A 76 4.48 -2.30 -0.01
C ARG A 76 4.65 -0.97 -0.74
N ILE A 77 5.16 -1.06 -1.96
CA ILE A 77 5.02 -0.03 -2.98
C ILE A 77 3.83 -0.43 -3.87
N ARG A 78 2.94 0.52 -4.14
CA ARG A 78 1.76 0.32 -5.00
C ARG A 78 1.76 1.31 -6.15
N SER A 79 1.50 0.80 -7.37
CA SER A 79 1.14 1.61 -8.54
C SER A 79 -0.24 1.21 -9.07
N TYR A 80 -0.91 2.13 -9.78
CA TYR A 80 -2.21 1.92 -10.42
C TYR A 80 -2.09 1.75 -11.94
N SER A 81 -0.86 1.62 -12.44
CA SER A 81 -0.51 1.31 -13.83
C SER A 81 0.90 0.75 -13.86
N GLN A 82 1.43 0.49 -15.06
CA GLN A 82 2.87 0.26 -15.21
C GLN A 82 3.61 1.54 -14.83
N ALA A 83 4.49 1.46 -13.84
CA ALA A 83 5.27 2.59 -13.38
C ALA A 83 6.55 2.72 -14.19
N THR A 84 6.92 3.95 -14.51
CA THR A 84 8.23 4.40 -14.95
C THR A 84 8.90 5.14 -13.80
N ALA A 85 10.18 5.49 -13.91
CA ALA A 85 10.94 6.16 -12.86
C ALA A 85 10.24 7.43 -12.31
N ASP A 86 9.56 8.19 -13.17
CA ASP A 86 8.86 9.44 -12.82
C ASP A 86 7.40 9.23 -12.39
N SER A 87 6.89 7.99 -12.49
CA SER A 87 5.50 7.69 -12.14
C SER A 87 5.27 7.84 -10.65
N THR A 88 4.12 8.42 -10.28
CA THR A 88 3.72 8.46 -8.87
C THR A 88 3.33 7.07 -8.39
N VAL A 89 4.06 6.59 -7.40
CA VAL A 89 3.77 5.36 -6.65
C VAL A 89 3.51 5.68 -5.19
N PHE A 90 3.00 4.71 -4.46
CA PHE A 90 2.62 4.89 -3.07
C PHE A 90 3.36 3.89 -2.19
N VAL A 91 4.22 4.39 -1.31
CA VAL A 91 4.75 3.59 -0.21
C VAL A 91 3.68 3.49 0.86
N GLU A 92 3.22 2.27 1.14
CA GLU A 92 2.11 2.01 2.04
C GLU A 92 2.53 1.12 3.20
N LEU A 93 2.27 1.57 4.42
CA LEU A 93 2.33 0.78 5.63
C LEU A 93 0.90 0.44 6.06
N LYS A 94 0.56 -0.85 6.08
CA LYS A 94 -0.71 -1.36 6.58
C LYS A 94 -0.47 -2.11 7.89
N LYS A 95 -1.10 -1.65 8.96
CA LYS A 95 -1.12 -2.30 10.27
C LYS A 95 -2.51 -2.81 10.56
N LYS A 96 -2.61 -3.98 11.18
CA LYS A 96 -3.87 -4.50 11.71
C LYS A 96 -3.68 -4.85 13.19
N TYR A 97 -4.53 -4.28 14.03
CA TYR A 97 -4.57 -4.55 15.45
C TYR A 97 -6.02 -4.76 15.88
N GLN A 98 -6.29 -5.87 16.56
CA GLN A 98 -7.63 -6.21 17.07
C GLN A 98 -8.75 -5.96 16.05
N LYS A 99 -8.62 -6.49 14.83
CA LYS A 99 -9.54 -6.33 13.69
C LYS A 99 -9.57 -4.93 13.04
N VAL A 100 -9.02 -3.89 13.67
CA VAL A 100 -8.94 -2.54 13.08
C VAL A 100 -7.75 -2.45 12.14
N VAL A 101 -7.97 -1.88 10.96
CA VAL A 101 -6.94 -1.65 9.95
C VAL A 101 -6.53 -0.19 9.93
N TYR A 102 -5.24 0.05 10.11
CA TYR A 102 -4.60 1.35 9.97
C TYR A 102 -3.74 1.32 8.71
N LYS A 103 -3.92 2.30 7.87
CA LYS A 103 -3.14 2.45 6.65
C LYS A 103 -2.53 3.84 6.59
N ARG A 104 -1.24 3.90 6.28
CA ARG A 104 -0.53 5.13 5.98
C ARG A 104 0.04 5.03 4.58
N ARG A 105 0.06 6.17 3.88
CA ARG A 105 0.44 6.23 2.47
C ARG A 105 1.29 7.47 2.25
N LEU A 106 2.41 7.30 1.56
CA LEU A 106 3.29 8.38 1.11
C LEU A 106 3.42 8.30 -0.42
N PRO A 107 2.99 9.32 -1.18
CA PRO A 107 3.23 9.41 -2.60
C PRO A 107 4.66 9.85 -2.86
N LEU A 108 5.35 9.15 -3.75
CA LEU A 108 6.71 9.45 -4.23
C LEU A 108 6.78 9.14 -5.72
N CYS A 109 7.82 9.64 -6.43
CA CYS A 109 8.15 9.06 -7.72
C CYS A 109 8.72 7.64 -7.52
N GLU A 110 8.62 6.79 -8.53
CA GLU A 110 9.03 5.39 -8.41
C GLU A 110 10.52 5.27 -8.09
N ALA A 111 11.37 6.05 -8.76
CA ALA A 111 12.81 6.06 -8.52
C ALA A 111 13.17 6.37 -7.07
N ASP A 112 12.53 7.38 -6.47
CA ASP A 112 12.74 7.76 -5.07
C ASP A 112 12.22 6.70 -4.10
N ALA A 113 11.04 6.13 -4.37
CA ALA A 113 10.45 5.08 -3.56
C ALA A 113 11.34 3.83 -3.53
N MET A 114 11.86 3.41 -4.69
CA MET A 114 12.77 2.28 -4.81
C MET A 114 14.13 2.56 -4.18
N SER A 115 14.66 3.77 -4.36
CA SER A 115 15.91 4.20 -3.73
C SER A 115 15.82 4.16 -2.21
N TRP A 116 14.73 4.70 -1.65
CA TRP A 116 14.52 4.70 -0.22
C TRP A 116 14.29 3.29 0.34
N VAL A 117 13.34 2.54 -0.23
CA VAL A 117 12.91 1.26 0.37
C VAL A 117 13.85 0.10 0.07
N CYS A 118 14.49 0.08 -1.13
CA CYS A 118 15.34 -1.03 -1.57
C CYS A 118 16.84 -0.79 -1.38
N ARG A 119 17.28 0.47 -1.32
CA ARG A 119 18.72 0.83 -1.26
C ARG A 119 19.10 1.51 0.05
N GLU A 120 18.18 1.58 1.01
CA GLU A 120 18.38 2.19 2.32
C GLU A 120 18.81 3.67 2.26
N ASN A 121 18.58 4.34 1.15
CA ASN A 121 18.81 5.77 1.05
C ASN A 121 17.77 6.52 1.90
N PRO A 122 18.10 7.71 2.43
CA PRO A 122 17.13 8.48 3.20
C PRO A 122 15.89 8.82 2.37
N CYS A 123 14.73 8.83 3.00
CA CYS A 123 13.50 9.25 2.31
C CYS A 123 13.64 10.70 1.85
N PRO A 124 13.35 11.01 0.58
CA PRO A 124 13.50 12.37 0.05
C PRO A 124 12.52 13.37 0.67
N VAL A 125 11.52 12.89 1.38
CA VAL A 125 10.48 13.71 2.01
C VAL A 125 10.49 13.48 3.52
N ASN A 126 10.89 14.51 4.26
CA ASN A 126 10.84 14.48 5.72
C ASN A 126 9.41 14.81 6.19
N THR A 127 8.59 13.78 6.37
CA THR A 127 7.22 13.88 6.87
C THR A 127 7.03 12.95 8.06
N GLN A 128 6.00 13.23 8.87
CA GLN A 128 5.62 12.31 9.95
C GLN A 128 5.38 10.88 9.44
N ILE A 129 4.89 10.73 8.21
CA ILE A 129 4.64 9.43 7.59
C ILE A 129 5.96 8.73 7.26
N SER A 130 6.95 9.44 6.69
CA SER A 130 8.26 8.85 6.41
C SER A 130 8.95 8.41 7.69
N MET A 131 8.92 9.22 8.74
CA MET A 131 9.46 8.85 10.05
C MET A 131 8.76 7.62 10.65
N ILE A 132 7.44 7.53 10.54
CA ILE A 132 6.68 6.37 11.03
C ILE A 132 6.99 5.11 10.20
N VAL A 133 7.12 5.22 8.91
CA VAL A 133 7.52 4.09 8.05
C VAL A 133 8.93 3.66 8.37
N THR A 134 9.87 4.58 8.51
CA THR A 134 11.27 4.30 8.84
C THR A 134 11.44 3.81 10.29
N GLY A 135 10.84 4.50 11.25
CA GLY A 135 11.05 4.24 12.68
C GLY A 135 10.25 3.07 13.27
N ASN A 136 9.11 2.71 12.67
CA ASN A 136 8.28 1.58 13.11
C ASN A 136 8.50 0.29 12.31
N SER A 137 9.32 0.36 11.30
CA SER A 137 9.61 -0.76 10.47
C SER A 137 10.81 -1.48 11.07
N LEU A 138 10.55 -2.55 11.79
CA LEU A 138 11.52 -3.62 12.06
C LEU A 138 12.14 -4.16 10.77
N ILE A 139 11.71 -3.66 9.63
CA ILE A 139 12.12 -4.01 8.29
C ILE A 139 13.32 -3.17 7.86
N MET A 140 13.37 -1.89 8.27
CA MET A 140 14.42 -0.95 7.85
C MET A 140 15.67 -1.03 8.73
N SER A 141 15.64 -1.75 9.84
CA SER A 141 16.79 -1.97 10.70
C SER A 141 17.40 -3.36 10.45
N ASN A 142 18.41 -3.41 9.61
CA ASN A 142 19.37 -4.54 9.47
C ASN A 142 19.00 -5.72 8.57
N THR A 143 18.20 -5.62 7.53
CA THR A 143 18.03 -6.80 6.67
C THR A 143 17.83 -6.45 5.20
N ARG A 144 18.45 -7.23 4.32
CA ARG A 144 18.14 -7.21 2.89
C ARG A 144 16.65 -7.43 2.70
N ILE A 145 16.03 -6.52 1.99
CA ILE A 145 14.58 -6.57 1.78
C ILE A 145 14.28 -7.47 0.59
N ASN A 146 13.56 -8.56 0.82
CA ASN A 146 13.04 -9.40 -0.26
C ASN A 146 11.74 -8.78 -0.80
N ALA A 147 11.74 -8.45 -2.09
CA ALA A 147 10.59 -7.87 -2.77
C ALA A 147 9.80 -8.96 -3.50
N PHE A 148 8.47 -9.02 -3.24
CA PHE A 148 7.56 -9.92 -3.95
C PHE A 148 6.60 -9.09 -4.81
N CYS A 149 6.52 -9.42 -6.10
CA CYS A 149 5.50 -8.87 -6.98
C CYS A 149 4.27 -9.77 -6.94
N LEU A 150 3.13 -9.22 -6.52
CA LEU A 150 1.83 -9.86 -6.65
C LEU A 150 1.03 -9.04 -7.65
N SER A 151 0.80 -9.63 -8.82
CA SER A 151 -0.10 -9.12 -9.85
C SER A 151 -1.56 -9.38 -9.51
#